data_d892082c626b5f3f85eac9f4801febac
#
_entry.id   d892082c626b5f3f85eac9f4801febac
#
_cell.length_a   1.000
_cell.length_b   1.000
_cell.length_c   1.000
_cell.angle_alpha   90.00
_cell.angle_beta   90.00
_cell.angle_gamma   90.00
#
_symmetry.space_group_name_H-M   'P 1'
#
loop_
_entity.id
_entity.type
_entity.pdbx_description
1 polymer ?
#
loop_
_entity_poly.entity_id
_entity_poly.type
_entity_poly.pdbx_seq_one_letter_code
_entity_poly.pdbx_strand_id
1 'polypeptide(L)'
;CGGAAFHMIEARNAGHVIGFDTEPLVIERANQLAIEKNISNQVKFKCIPPGPLQFENETMDVVFSKEVFLHIIDKEELMRDIYRVLKPNGYLAVGDWMREDDNEPSEQMKEYIAAEGLDMFMCSIDKYREILEKTGFKIISMHDRNAWYLEKVKGEVAEIEGPLWDEVVKAIGPEEGAYALDIWKKLVGVVQKGEHRPGNF
;
A
#
# COMPACT_ATOMS: atom_id res chain seq x y z
N CYS A 1 -8.93 2.02 8.67
CA CYS A 1 -9.37 0.63 8.72
C CYS A 1 -10.49 0.40 7.70
N GLY A 2 -10.27 -0.44 6.68
CA GLY A 2 -11.31 -0.88 5.73
C GLY A 2 -11.77 0.11 4.65
N GLY A 3 -11.23 1.33 4.58
CA GLY A 3 -11.72 2.39 3.70
C GLY A 3 -11.80 2.02 2.22
N ALA A 4 -10.79 1.30 1.69
CA ALA A 4 -10.81 0.82 0.32
C ALA A 4 -11.96 -0.15 0.06
N ALA A 5 -12.19 -1.12 0.97
CA ALA A 5 -13.28 -2.08 0.85
C ALA A 5 -14.66 -1.39 0.88
N PHE A 6 -14.85 -0.42 1.76
CA PHE A 6 -16.08 0.37 1.81
C PHE A 6 -16.30 1.15 0.51
N HIS A 7 -15.26 1.79 -0.01
CA HIS A 7 -15.35 2.50 -1.28
C HIS A 7 -15.71 1.59 -2.45
N MET A 8 -15.20 0.35 -2.46
CA MET A 8 -15.54 -0.63 -3.50
C MET A 8 -17.04 -0.97 -3.49
N ILE A 9 -17.65 -1.12 -2.32
CA ILE A 9 -19.10 -1.35 -2.21
C ILE A 9 -19.87 -0.09 -2.57
N GLU A 10 -19.56 1.05 -1.92
CA GLU A 10 -20.36 2.28 -2.00
C GLU A 10 -20.26 2.99 -3.36
N ALA A 11 -19.08 2.96 -4.00
CA ALA A 11 -18.81 3.75 -5.21
C ALA A 11 -18.44 2.94 -6.45
N ARG A 12 -18.21 1.62 -6.31
CA ARG A 12 -17.79 0.75 -7.44
C ARG A 12 -18.72 -0.43 -7.66
N ASN A 13 -19.82 -0.53 -6.93
CA ASN A 13 -20.82 -1.58 -7.04
C ASN A 13 -20.24 -3.01 -6.89
N ALA A 14 -19.22 -3.20 -6.08
CA ALA A 14 -18.74 -4.53 -5.74
C ALA A 14 -19.83 -5.27 -4.98
N GLY A 15 -20.15 -6.50 -5.37
CA GLY A 15 -21.19 -7.29 -4.70
C GLY A 15 -20.76 -7.73 -3.31
N HIS A 16 -19.54 -8.26 -3.20
CA HIS A 16 -18.92 -8.68 -1.94
C HIS A 16 -17.44 -8.32 -1.90
N VAL A 17 -16.94 -7.93 -0.75
CA VAL A 17 -15.52 -7.65 -0.52
C VAL A 17 -15.03 -8.39 0.71
N ILE A 18 -13.89 -9.05 0.61
CA ILE A 18 -13.15 -9.61 1.73
C ILE A 18 -11.86 -8.82 1.88
N GLY A 19 -11.75 -8.04 2.95
CA GLY A 19 -10.50 -7.41 3.34
C GLY A 19 -9.73 -8.29 4.32
N PHE A 20 -8.41 -8.25 4.27
CA PHE A 20 -7.59 -8.94 5.26
C PHE A 20 -6.35 -8.13 5.63
N ASP A 21 -5.89 -8.37 6.83
CA ASP A 21 -4.72 -7.73 7.43
C ASP A 21 -4.11 -8.72 8.44
N THR A 22 -2.86 -8.51 8.80
CA THR A 22 -2.19 -9.28 9.84
C THR A 22 -2.45 -8.73 11.24
N GLU A 23 -2.95 -7.48 11.34
CA GLU A 23 -3.15 -6.78 12.61
C GLU A 23 -4.59 -6.97 13.14
N PRO A 24 -4.79 -7.70 14.26
CA PRO A 24 -6.12 -7.99 14.79
C PRO A 24 -6.96 -6.76 15.13
N LEU A 25 -6.34 -5.72 15.69
CA LEU A 25 -7.06 -4.50 16.08
C LEU A 25 -7.58 -3.71 14.86
N VAL A 26 -6.83 -3.73 13.75
CA VAL A 26 -7.26 -3.14 12.47
C VAL A 26 -8.49 -3.88 11.94
N ILE A 27 -8.48 -5.22 12.01
CA ILE A 27 -9.58 -6.08 11.57
C ILE A 27 -10.82 -5.90 12.44
N GLU A 28 -10.66 -5.87 13.76
CA GLU A 28 -11.78 -5.63 14.69
C GLU A 28 -12.46 -4.29 14.39
N ARG A 29 -11.67 -3.22 14.28
CA ARG A 29 -12.21 -1.88 13.98
C ARG A 29 -12.87 -1.83 12.60
N ALA A 30 -12.30 -2.47 11.60
CA ALA A 30 -12.88 -2.51 10.26
C ALA A 30 -14.23 -3.25 10.23
N ASN A 31 -14.37 -4.38 10.93
CA ASN A 31 -15.63 -5.09 11.06
C ASN A 31 -16.68 -4.27 11.83
N GLN A 32 -16.28 -3.58 12.89
CA GLN A 32 -17.18 -2.67 13.60
C GLN A 32 -17.70 -1.55 12.68
N LEU A 33 -16.83 -0.91 11.91
CA LEU A 33 -17.22 0.10 10.94
C LEU A 33 -18.16 -0.43 9.85
N ALA A 34 -17.99 -1.69 9.41
CA ALA A 34 -18.90 -2.33 8.45
C ALA A 34 -20.32 -2.49 9.05
N ILE A 35 -20.43 -2.76 10.36
CA ILE A 35 -21.71 -2.82 11.08
C ILE A 35 -22.33 -1.42 11.18
N GLU A 36 -21.54 -0.42 11.62
CA GLU A 36 -21.97 0.97 11.75
C GLU A 36 -22.52 1.53 10.42
N LYS A 37 -21.89 1.12 9.30
CA LYS A 37 -22.31 1.49 7.93
C LYS A 37 -23.46 0.65 7.36
N ASN A 38 -23.95 -0.37 8.07
CA ASN A 38 -24.97 -1.32 7.62
C ASN A 38 -24.63 -2.08 6.34
N ILE A 39 -23.34 -2.41 6.14
CA ILE A 39 -22.84 -3.16 4.97
C ILE A 39 -22.10 -4.46 5.35
N SER A 40 -22.22 -4.91 6.59
CA SER A 40 -21.57 -6.13 7.09
C SER A 40 -22.00 -7.43 6.39
N ASN A 41 -23.10 -7.40 5.63
CA ASN A 41 -23.51 -8.49 4.75
C ASN A 41 -22.73 -8.53 3.41
N GLN A 42 -22.10 -7.43 3.02
CA GLN A 42 -21.35 -7.29 1.77
C GLN A 42 -19.83 -7.22 2.01
N VAL A 43 -19.39 -6.75 3.17
CA VAL A 43 -17.97 -6.61 3.51
C VAL A 43 -17.64 -7.42 4.75
N LYS A 44 -16.56 -8.21 4.67
CA LYS A 44 -15.99 -8.93 5.82
C LYS A 44 -14.51 -8.69 5.89
N PHE A 45 -13.98 -8.55 7.11
CA PHE A 45 -12.55 -8.45 7.33
C PHE A 45 -12.07 -9.65 8.13
N LYS A 46 -10.92 -10.22 7.74
CA LYS A 46 -10.30 -11.38 8.36
C LYS A 46 -8.87 -11.07 8.76
N CYS A 47 -8.49 -11.41 9.98
CA CYS A 47 -7.09 -11.45 10.38
C CYS A 47 -6.49 -12.73 9.81
N ILE A 48 -5.42 -12.62 9.01
CA ILE A 48 -4.70 -13.76 8.47
C ILE A 48 -3.21 -13.61 8.77
N PRO A 49 -2.49 -14.71 9.08
CA PRO A 49 -1.05 -14.63 9.27
C PRO A 49 -0.35 -14.33 7.94
N PRO A 50 0.91 -13.83 7.98
CA PRO A 50 1.75 -13.76 6.79
C PRO A 50 1.90 -15.14 6.14
N GLY A 51 1.92 -15.19 4.82
CA GLY A 51 2.06 -16.44 4.06
C GLY A 51 1.01 -16.57 2.95
N PRO A 52 0.79 -17.79 2.46
CA PRO A 52 -0.14 -18.04 1.35
C PRO A 52 -1.57 -17.59 1.67
N LEU A 53 -2.25 -17.06 0.65
CA LEU A 53 -3.63 -16.62 0.74
C LEU A 53 -4.56 -17.81 1.02
N GLN A 54 -5.33 -17.73 2.10
CA GLN A 54 -6.24 -18.80 2.54
C GLN A 54 -7.57 -18.77 1.76
N PHE A 55 -7.48 -18.78 0.43
CA PHE A 55 -8.61 -18.80 -0.48
C PHE A 55 -8.47 -19.94 -1.48
N GLU A 56 -9.61 -20.47 -1.92
CA GLU A 56 -9.66 -21.47 -2.98
C GLU A 56 -9.19 -20.90 -4.33
N ASN A 57 -8.73 -21.78 -5.21
CA ASN A 57 -8.33 -21.40 -6.56
C ASN A 57 -9.52 -20.82 -7.33
N GLU A 58 -9.26 -19.81 -8.15
CA GLU A 58 -10.24 -19.26 -9.11
C GLU A 58 -11.56 -18.78 -8.46
N THR A 59 -11.47 -18.16 -7.29
CA THR A 59 -12.65 -17.67 -6.55
C THR A 59 -12.82 -16.16 -6.61
N MET A 60 -11.74 -15.41 -6.87
CA MET A 60 -11.76 -13.95 -6.82
C MET A 60 -11.88 -13.35 -8.22
N ASP A 61 -12.80 -12.40 -8.39
CA ASP A 61 -12.91 -11.62 -9.63
C ASP A 61 -11.82 -10.53 -9.71
N VAL A 62 -11.48 -9.94 -8.56
CA VAL A 62 -10.49 -8.88 -8.43
C VAL A 62 -9.70 -9.08 -7.14
N VAL A 63 -8.39 -8.92 -7.22
CA VAL A 63 -7.51 -8.69 -6.07
C VAL A 63 -7.04 -7.24 -6.11
N PHE A 64 -7.25 -6.53 -5.02
CA PHE A 64 -6.79 -5.15 -4.86
C PHE A 64 -5.82 -5.05 -3.69
N SER A 65 -4.70 -4.35 -3.90
CA SER A 65 -3.72 -4.06 -2.85
C SER A 65 -3.29 -2.60 -2.89
N LYS A 66 -3.12 -2.02 -1.71
CA LYS A 66 -2.58 -0.67 -1.57
C LYS A 66 -1.58 -0.63 -0.42
N GLU A 67 -0.33 -0.29 -0.74
CA GLU A 67 0.76 -0.09 0.24
C GLU A 67 0.98 -1.31 1.15
N VAL A 68 0.98 -2.52 0.56
CA VAL A 68 1.18 -3.78 1.27
C VAL A 68 2.35 -4.57 0.72
N PHE A 69 2.50 -4.62 -0.59
CA PHE A 69 3.49 -5.48 -1.22
C PHE A 69 4.92 -5.08 -0.86
N LEU A 70 5.17 -3.78 -0.59
CA LEU A 70 6.48 -3.32 -0.13
C LEU A 70 6.98 -4.07 1.12
N HIS A 71 6.09 -4.60 1.96
CA HIS A 71 6.45 -5.35 3.17
C HIS A 71 6.68 -6.85 2.94
N ILE A 72 6.44 -7.36 1.73
CA ILE A 72 6.54 -8.79 1.41
C ILE A 72 7.85 -9.07 0.68
N ILE A 73 8.68 -9.97 1.21
CA ILE A 73 10.00 -10.29 0.66
C ILE A 73 9.87 -11.01 -0.68
N ASP A 74 9.14 -12.13 -0.72
CA ASP A 74 9.00 -12.96 -1.92
C ASP A 74 7.83 -12.48 -2.79
N LYS A 75 8.14 -11.57 -3.71
CA LYS A 75 7.18 -11.06 -4.69
C LYS A 75 6.74 -12.13 -5.69
N GLU A 76 7.61 -13.09 -6.04
CA GLU A 76 7.27 -14.13 -6.98
C GLU A 76 6.26 -15.11 -6.38
N GLU A 77 6.46 -15.51 -5.11
CA GLU A 77 5.50 -16.35 -4.40
C GLU A 77 4.15 -15.63 -4.25
N LEU A 78 4.17 -14.37 -3.84
CA LEU A 78 2.97 -13.55 -3.72
C LEU A 78 2.20 -13.47 -5.04
N MET A 79 2.87 -13.20 -6.17
CA MET A 79 2.19 -13.09 -7.47
C MET A 79 1.64 -14.42 -7.95
N ARG A 80 2.35 -15.53 -7.72
CA ARG A 80 1.84 -16.88 -8.02
C ARG A 80 0.56 -17.19 -7.22
N ASP A 81 0.55 -16.79 -5.95
CA ASP A 81 -0.60 -17.06 -5.08
C ASP A 81 -1.80 -16.18 -5.44
N ILE A 82 -1.57 -14.91 -5.75
CA ILE A 82 -2.62 -14.02 -6.28
C ILE A 82 -3.18 -14.55 -7.60
N TYR A 83 -2.31 -14.98 -8.50
CA TYR A 83 -2.74 -15.56 -9.79
C TYR A 83 -3.60 -16.82 -9.60
N ARG A 84 -3.26 -17.65 -8.64
CA ARG A 84 -4.00 -18.87 -8.27
C ARG A 84 -5.43 -18.58 -7.80
N VAL A 85 -5.61 -17.57 -6.96
CA VAL A 85 -6.94 -17.23 -6.40
C VAL A 85 -7.83 -16.46 -7.36
N LEU A 86 -7.25 -15.80 -8.37
CA LEU A 86 -8.00 -15.09 -9.39
C LEU A 86 -8.68 -16.05 -10.34
N LYS A 87 -9.93 -15.77 -10.67
CA LYS A 87 -10.65 -16.44 -11.75
C LYS A 87 -9.97 -16.18 -13.12
N PRO A 88 -10.19 -17.04 -14.13
CA PRO A 88 -9.82 -16.72 -15.51
C PRO A 88 -10.38 -15.34 -15.91
N ASN A 89 -9.53 -14.48 -16.44
CA ASN A 89 -9.82 -13.07 -16.75
C ASN A 89 -10.12 -12.17 -15.54
N GLY A 90 -9.78 -12.59 -14.34
CA GLY A 90 -9.81 -11.74 -13.16
C GLY A 90 -8.71 -10.68 -13.19
N TYR A 91 -8.82 -9.67 -12.36
CA TYR A 91 -7.92 -8.51 -12.35
C TYR A 91 -7.12 -8.39 -11.06
N LEU A 92 -5.85 -8.05 -11.20
CA LEU A 92 -5.02 -7.54 -10.12
C LEU A 92 -4.90 -6.02 -10.29
N ALA A 93 -5.16 -5.26 -9.24
CA ALA A 93 -4.97 -3.81 -9.21
C ALA A 93 -4.15 -3.44 -7.97
N VAL A 94 -3.03 -2.79 -8.18
CA VAL A 94 -2.06 -2.48 -7.12
C VAL A 94 -1.69 -1.00 -7.15
N GLY A 95 -1.65 -0.37 -5.98
CA GLY A 95 -0.96 0.87 -5.73
C GLY A 95 0.07 0.65 -4.64
N ASP A 96 1.35 0.81 -4.94
CA ASP A 96 2.41 0.50 -3.98
C ASP A 96 3.63 1.41 -4.13
N TRP A 97 4.51 1.31 -3.18
CA TRP A 97 5.81 1.95 -3.18
C TRP A 97 6.85 1.06 -3.87
N MET A 98 7.60 1.67 -4.77
CA MET A 98 8.59 1.02 -5.63
C MET A 98 9.90 1.79 -5.57
N ARG A 99 10.90 1.30 -6.28
CA ARG A 99 12.20 1.96 -6.47
C ARG A 99 12.46 2.24 -7.96
N GLU A 100 13.43 3.10 -8.24
CA GLU A 100 13.90 3.35 -9.60
C GLU A 100 14.59 2.11 -10.18
N ASP A 101 15.41 1.48 -9.34
CA ASP A 101 16.18 0.28 -9.68
C ASP A 101 16.21 -0.70 -8.49
N ASP A 102 16.84 -1.86 -8.68
CA ASP A 102 17.00 -2.92 -7.68
C ASP A 102 18.40 -2.93 -7.05
N ASN A 103 19.16 -1.83 -7.17
CA ASN A 103 20.47 -1.68 -6.53
C ASN A 103 20.34 -1.59 -5.01
N GLU A 104 21.47 -1.70 -4.30
CA GLU A 104 21.52 -1.50 -2.85
C GLU A 104 20.98 -0.10 -2.48
N PRO A 105 20.08 0.03 -1.48
CA PRO A 105 19.58 1.32 -1.03
C PRO A 105 20.70 2.26 -0.59
N SER A 106 20.57 3.55 -0.91
CA SER A 106 21.50 4.56 -0.38
C SER A 106 21.40 4.66 1.15
N GLU A 107 22.42 5.23 1.80
CA GLU A 107 22.37 5.47 3.25
C GLU A 107 21.16 6.35 3.62
N GLN A 108 20.81 7.34 2.80
CA GLN A 108 19.62 8.15 3.03
C GLN A 108 18.34 7.33 3.01
N MET A 109 18.23 6.35 2.11
CA MET A 109 17.08 5.45 2.06
C MET A 109 17.04 4.52 3.27
N LYS A 110 18.19 4.01 3.71
CA LYS A 110 18.29 3.20 4.94
C LYS A 110 17.88 3.99 6.19
N GLU A 111 18.32 5.24 6.28
CA GLU A 111 17.92 6.15 7.37
C GLU A 111 16.42 6.45 7.36
N TYR A 112 15.83 6.61 6.17
CA TYR A 112 14.38 6.78 6.04
C TYR A 112 13.61 5.54 6.48
N ILE A 113 13.99 4.35 6.01
CA ILE A 113 13.36 3.07 6.42
C ILE A 113 13.46 2.88 7.94
N ALA A 114 14.63 3.16 8.52
CA ALA A 114 14.81 3.07 9.96
C ALA A 114 13.94 4.07 10.75
N ALA A 115 13.72 5.27 10.21
CA ALA A 115 12.88 6.28 10.83
C ALA A 115 11.38 5.91 10.75
N GLU A 116 10.93 5.26 9.67
CA GLU A 116 9.56 4.73 9.55
C GLU A 116 9.30 3.56 10.51
N GLY A 117 10.34 2.85 10.92
CA GLY A 117 10.24 1.73 11.84
C GLY A 117 9.55 0.47 11.24
N LEU A 118 9.45 0.39 9.92
CA LEU A 118 8.86 -0.72 9.18
C LEU A 118 9.86 -1.27 8.17
N ASP A 119 9.89 -2.59 8.04
CA ASP A 119 10.69 -3.22 6.99
C ASP A 119 10.08 -2.97 5.61
N MET A 120 10.92 -2.53 4.68
CA MET A 120 10.53 -2.25 3.30
C MET A 120 11.41 -3.04 2.32
N PHE A 121 10.77 -3.94 1.58
CA PHE A 121 11.39 -4.80 0.57
C PHE A 121 10.95 -4.40 -0.84
N MET A 122 11.03 -3.10 -1.13
CA MET A 122 10.61 -2.56 -2.42
C MET A 122 11.52 -3.04 -3.55
N CYS A 123 10.94 -3.22 -4.72
CA CYS A 123 11.67 -3.47 -5.97
C CYS A 123 11.28 -2.46 -7.04
N SER A 124 11.99 -2.47 -8.16
CA SER A 124 11.70 -1.57 -9.28
C SER A 124 10.39 -1.93 -9.99
N ILE A 125 9.84 -0.97 -10.74
CA ILE A 125 8.67 -1.19 -11.58
C ILE A 125 8.96 -2.24 -12.68
N ASP A 126 10.20 -2.28 -13.17
CA ASP A 126 10.63 -3.26 -14.17
C ASP A 126 10.71 -4.66 -13.58
N LYS A 127 11.15 -4.79 -12.33
CA LYS A 127 11.13 -6.07 -11.62
C LYS A 127 9.70 -6.57 -11.39
N TYR A 128 8.78 -5.69 -11.01
CA TYR A 128 7.36 -6.07 -10.93
C TYR A 128 6.82 -6.55 -12.29
N ARG A 129 7.17 -5.87 -13.38
CA ARG A 129 6.79 -6.27 -14.74
C ARG A 129 7.27 -7.68 -15.05
N GLU A 130 8.58 -7.95 -14.85
CA GLU A 130 9.18 -9.26 -15.06
C GLU A 130 8.44 -10.36 -14.29
N ILE A 131 8.18 -10.14 -13.01
CA ILE A 131 7.51 -11.12 -12.13
C ILE A 131 6.07 -11.37 -12.60
N LEU A 132 5.32 -10.31 -12.93
CA LEU A 132 3.95 -10.42 -13.40
C LEU A 132 3.86 -11.21 -14.72
N GLU A 133 4.69 -10.89 -15.71
CA GLU A 133 4.73 -11.58 -17.00
C GLU A 133 5.15 -13.04 -16.84
N LYS A 134 6.16 -13.33 -16.04
CA LYS A 134 6.62 -14.68 -15.69
C LYS A 134 5.52 -15.52 -15.01
N THR A 135 4.69 -14.88 -14.21
CA THR A 135 3.56 -15.53 -13.51
C THR A 135 2.41 -15.83 -14.47
N GLY A 136 2.28 -15.12 -15.58
CA GLY A 136 1.22 -15.28 -16.58
C GLY A 136 0.20 -14.13 -16.62
N PHE A 137 0.43 -13.04 -15.89
CA PHE A 137 -0.41 -11.85 -15.99
C PHE A 137 -0.21 -11.14 -17.33
N LYS A 138 -1.31 -10.63 -17.88
CA LYS A 138 -1.26 -9.68 -18.98
C LYS A 138 -1.35 -8.26 -18.41
N ILE A 139 -0.28 -7.49 -18.55
CA ILE A 139 -0.24 -6.12 -18.06
C ILE A 139 -1.12 -5.23 -18.93
N ILE A 140 -2.07 -4.56 -18.31
CA ILE A 140 -2.97 -3.60 -18.96
C ILE A 140 -2.40 -2.19 -18.86
N SER A 141 -1.93 -1.82 -17.68
CA SER A 141 -1.29 -0.54 -17.43
C SER A 141 -0.28 -0.65 -16.29
N MET A 142 0.73 0.18 -16.31
CA MET A 142 1.75 0.26 -15.26
C MET A 142 2.33 1.67 -15.27
N HIS A 143 2.19 2.38 -14.16
CA HIS A 143 2.51 3.80 -14.08
C HIS A 143 3.45 4.09 -12.91
N ASP A 144 4.54 4.74 -13.21
CA ASP A 144 5.37 5.45 -12.24
C ASP A 144 4.73 6.82 -11.95
N ARG A 145 4.54 7.13 -10.68
CA ARG A 145 3.90 8.37 -10.22
C ARG A 145 4.87 9.30 -9.50
N ASN A 146 6.17 9.03 -9.58
CA ASN A 146 7.18 9.74 -8.79
C ASN A 146 7.17 11.25 -9.01
N ALA A 147 7.14 11.71 -10.26
CA ALA A 147 7.16 13.15 -10.56
C ALA A 147 5.96 13.89 -9.94
N TRP A 148 4.78 13.31 -10.03
CA TRP A 148 3.57 13.85 -9.39
C TRP A 148 3.68 13.85 -7.86
N TYR A 149 4.19 12.75 -7.29
CA TYR A 149 4.26 12.60 -5.86
C TYR A 149 5.31 13.51 -5.22
N LEU A 150 6.43 13.76 -5.90
CA LEU A 150 7.47 14.68 -5.43
C LEU A 150 6.90 16.08 -5.17
N GLU A 151 6.09 16.60 -6.09
CA GLU A 151 5.46 17.90 -5.90
C GLU A 151 4.41 17.86 -4.77
N LYS A 152 3.66 16.78 -4.68
CA LYS A 152 2.68 16.57 -3.61
C LYS A 152 3.34 16.54 -2.23
N VAL A 153 4.37 15.72 -2.03
CA VAL A 153 5.02 15.58 -0.71
C VAL A 153 5.76 16.85 -0.27
N LYS A 154 6.33 17.61 -1.22
CA LYS A 154 6.89 18.94 -0.92
C LYS A 154 5.81 19.90 -0.41
N GLY A 155 4.64 19.89 -1.04
CA GLY A 155 3.49 20.68 -0.59
C GLY A 155 3.02 20.28 0.80
N GLU A 156 2.90 18.99 1.07
CA GLU A 156 2.52 18.46 2.39
C GLU A 156 3.51 18.87 3.49
N VAL A 157 4.82 18.80 3.22
CA VAL A 157 5.83 19.31 4.17
C VAL A 157 5.64 20.79 4.43
N ALA A 158 5.43 21.60 3.39
CA ALA A 158 5.22 23.04 3.56
C ALA A 158 3.94 23.37 4.35
N GLU A 159 2.88 22.59 4.16
CA GLU A 159 1.64 22.73 4.95
C GLU A 159 1.86 22.36 6.43
N ILE A 160 2.57 21.27 6.70
CA ILE A 160 2.90 20.84 8.07
C ILE A 160 3.81 21.83 8.76
N GLU A 161 4.85 22.35 8.09
CA GLU A 161 5.74 23.38 8.64
C GLU A 161 5.07 24.74 8.87
N GLY A 162 4.00 25.01 8.18
CA GLY A 162 3.28 26.29 8.15
C GLY A 162 1.87 26.21 8.75
N PRO A 163 0.81 26.28 7.93
CA PRO A 163 -0.55 26.48 8.42
C PRO A 163 -1.09 25.34 9.28
N LEU A 164 -0.59 24.11 9.13
CA LEU A 164 -1.08 22.95 9.88
C LEU A 164 -0.27 22.66 11.15
N TRP A 165 0.84 23.37 11.43
CA TRP A 165 1.71 23.05 12.55
C TRP A 165 0.98 23.03 13.90
N ASP A 166 0.18 24.04 14.19
CA ASP A 166 -0.55 24.12 15.45
C ASP A 166 -1.57 22.98 15.60
N GLU A 167 -2.17 22.54 14.51
CA GLU A 167 -3.10 21.40 14.51
C GLU A 167 -2.36 20.08 14.76
N VAL A 168 -1.20 19.89 14.14
CA VAL A 168 -0.33 18.72 14.37
C VAL A 168 0.11 18.65 15.83
N VAL A 169 0.64 19.76 16.36
CA VAL A 169 1.05 19.83 17.77
C VAL A 169 -0.12 19.56 18.73
N LYS A 170 -1.30 20.07 18.41
CA LYS A 170 -2.51 19.80 19.22
C LYS A 170 -2.92 18.33 19.16
N ALA A 171 -2.72 17.66 18.03
CA ALA A 171 -3.16 16.27 17.83
C ALA A 171 -2.21 15.25 18.48
N ILE A 172 -0.90 15.44 18.34
CA ILE A 172 0.11 14.43 18.74
C ILE A 172 1.22 14.96 19.66
N GLY A 173 1.21 16.24 19.99
CA GLY A 173 2.26 16.87 20.80
C GLY A 173 3.41 17.44 19.98
N PRO A 174 4.22 18.34 20.59
CA PRO A 174 5.29 19.03 19.84
C PRO A 174 6.47 18.12 19.49
N GLU A 175 6.82 17.17 20.33
CA GLU A 175 7.96 16.25 20.11
C GLU A 175 7.62 15.26 19.01
N GLU A 176 6.48 14.60 19.08
CA GLU A 176 5.99 13.68 18.05
C GLU A 176 5.70 14.40 16.72
N GLY A 177 5.20 15.63 16.79
CA GLY A 177 5.01 16.46 15.59
C GLY A 177 6.32 16.80 14.89
N ALA A 178 7.35 17.16 15.65
CA ALA A 178 8.70 17.42 15.10
C ALA A 178 9.33 16.15 14.50
N TYR A 179 9.16 15.01 15.17
CA TYR A 179 9.63 13.72 14.67
C TYR A 179 8.91 13.32 13.36
N ALA A 180 7.60 13.42 13.32
CA ALA A 180 6.83 13.16 12.11
C ALA A 180 7.26 14.06 10.95
N LEU A 181 7.44 15.35 11.18
CA LEU A 181 7.92 16.30 10.17
C LEU A 181 9.33 15.94 9.65
N ASP A 182 10.23 15.47 10.51
CA ASP A 182 11.56 15.01 10.11
C ASP A 182 11.48 13.80 9.17
N ILE A 183 10.60 12.83 9.46
CA ILE A 183 10.33 11.69 8.57
C ILE A 183 9.83 12.18 7.20
N TRP A 184 8.88 13.11 7.15
CA TRP A 184 8.35 13.66 5.90
C TRP A 184 9.42 14.39 5.08
N LYS A 185 10.35 15.09 5.74
CA LYS A 185 11.50 15.71 5.06
C LYS A 185 12.47 14.67 4.50
N LYS A 186 12.73 13.58 5.23
CA LYS A 186 13.51 12.45 4.72
C LYS A 186 12.83 11.80 3.52
N LEU A 187 11.50 11.64 3.57
CA LEU A 187 10.69 11.14 2.47
C LEU A 187 10.88 11.98 1.19
N VAL A 188 10.82 13.32 1.29
CA VAL A 188 11.10 14.20 0.14
C VAL A 188 12.46 13.88 -0.48
N GLY A 189 13.49 13.68 0.34
CA GLY A 189 14.83 13.37 -0.14
C GLY A 189 14.94 12.06 -0.91
N VAL A 190 14.33 11.00 -0.41
CA VAL A 190 14.37 9.67 -1.07
C VAL A 190 13.44 9.61 -2.31
N VAL A 191 12.32 10.32 -2.29
CA VAL A 191 11.43 10.48 -3.46
C VAL A 191 12.14 11.27 -4.56
N GLN A 192 12.84 12.33 -4.23
CA GLN A 192 13.60 13.14 -5.19
C GLN A 192 14.71 12.33 -5.88
N LYS A 193 15.34 11.40 -5.18
CA LYS A 193 16.32 10.47 -5.74
C LYS A 193 15.72 9.30 -6.50
N GLY A 194 14.40 9.12 -6.42
CA GLY A 194 13.69 8.01 -7.05
C GLY A 194 13.79 6.68 -6.30
N GLU A 195 14.35 6.68 -5.10
CA GLU A 195 14.51 5.45 -4.30
C GLU A 195 13.23 5.04 -3.55
N HIS A 196 12.25 5.93 -3.46
CA HIS A 196 10.93 5.68 -2.91
C HIS A 196 9.90 6.38 -3.78
N ARG A 197 9.24 5.64 -4.63
CA ARG A 197 8.32 6.19 -5.63
C ARG A 197 7.00 5.42 -5.67
N PRO A 198 5.86 6.10 -5.66
CA PRO A 198 4.59 5.41 -5.82
C PRO A 198 4.38 5.02 -7.26
N GLY A 199 3.81 3.82 -7.44
CA GLY A 199 3.38 3.33 -8.73
C GLY A 199 2.07 2.57 -8.64
N ASN A 200 1.50 2.28 -9.80
CA ASN A 200 0.32 1.44 -9.86
C ASN A 200 0.32 0.57 -11.11
N PHE A 201 -0.22 -0.61 -10.97
CA PHE A 201 -0.39 -1.58 -12.06
C PHE A 201 -1.63 -2.42 -11.84
#